data_bdf285dbc68e2f03b918698c8b818f39
#
_entry.id   bdf285dbc68e2f03b918698c8b818f39
#
_cell.length_a   1.000
_cell.length_b   1.000
_cell.length_c   1.000
_cell.angle_alpha   90.00
_cell.angle_beta   90.00
_cell.angle_gamma   90.00
#
_symmetry.space_group_name_H-M   'P 1'
#
loop_
_entity.id
_entity.type
_entity.pdbx_description
1 polymer ?
#
loop_
_entity_poly.entity_id
_entity_poly.type
_entity_poly.pdbx_seq_one_letter_code
_entity_poly.pdbx_strand_id
1 'polypeptide(L)'
;MTGLMRISRNITNADLLTMKLIAEKYRSLKPSIEYLTDEVVMAQAWKKTHEYMRHHNWYADTLALDVSALGLESNVRSWAEDIKTEEPTPYPLILIPAAKSDNWVVDKEKGWLPKAVFDGDTENRKNKPPIRPLAHLRIRDQTRATAIMLCLADAVESAQGDCSEKDFLKAQQKNVYSYGNRLYCDWQGHKAWFRWGNSSVYRKFFTDYQNFLKRPVSIGRLVASNQHDIDHVFVVNLDLTKFYDHINREKLIDRLKKLASFYEQTDLCSEFWGKVEKIIDWQWDSDSIDTAHRLGMEIGQGLPQGLVASGFLANAYLVDFDKKIGGQIGKAIPDSPSIVLHDYCRYVDDIRLAISIDDVGAIDNLSETINVWFSKLLLKH
;
A
#
# COMPACT_ATOMS: atom_id res chain seq x y z
N MET A 1 40.12 -16.76 36.36
CA MET A 1 40.65 -15.92 35.24
C MET A 1 40.41 -16.66 33.94
N THR A 2 39.31 -16.43 33.30
CA THR A 2 38.99 -17.00 31.99
C THR A 2 39.27 -15.94 30.93
N GLY A 3 40.35 -16.19 30.17
CA GLY A 3 40.78 -15.30 29.10
C GLY A 3 39.82 -15.33 27.94
N LEU A 4 39.16 -14.22 27.69
CA LEU A 4 38.40 -13.96 26.46
C LEU A 4 39.40 -13.82 25.31
N MET A 5 39.54 -14.85 24.48
CA MET A 5 40.26 -14.80 23.22
C MET A 5 39.53 -13.87 22.27
N ARG A 6 39.95 -12.62 22.12
CA ARG A 6 39.54 -11.73 21.05
C ARG A 6 40.15 -12.23 19.74
N ILE A 7 39.39 -12.92 18.93
CA ILE A 7 39.74 -13.19 17.54
C ILE A 7 39.47 -11.90 16.75
N SER A 8 40.45 -11.01 16.67
CA SER A 8 40.42 -9.93 15.68
C SER A 8 40.85 -10.52 14.34
N ARG A 9 39.89 -10.86 13.49
CA ARG A 9 40.20 -11.06 12.07
C ARG A 9 40.66 -9.72 11.50
N ASN A 10 41.89 -9.64 11.05
CA ASN A 10 42.36 -8.50 10.25
C ASN A 10 41.55 -8.50 8.94
N ILE A 11 40.68 -7.52 8.77
CA ILE A 11 39.94 -7.30 7.53
C ILE A 11 40.97 -6.87 6.48
N THR A 12 41.12 -7.63 5.42
CA THR A 12 42.04 -7.31 4.32
C THR A 12 41.39 -6.29 3.35
N ASN A 13 42.21 -5.64 2.52
CA ASN A 13 41.70 -4.77 1.46
C ASN A 13 40.78 -5.55 0.46
N ALA A 14 41.08 -6.83 0.26
CA ALA A 14 40.24 -7.70 -0.56
C ALA A 14 38.85 -7.95 0.08
N ASP A 15 38.81 -8.13 1.41
CA ASP A 15 37.56 -8.27 2.16
C ASP A 15 36.72 -6.98 2.08
N LEU A 16 37.36 -5.81 2.22
CA LEU A 16 36.67 -4.51 2.10
C LEU A 16 36.15 -4.28 0.69
N LEU A 17 36.90 -4.64 -0.35
CA LEU A 17 36.48 -4.55 -1.74
C LEU A 17 35.27 -5.48 -2.00
N THR A 18 35.37 -6.72 -1.53
CA THR A 18 34.26 -7.71 -1.64
C THR A 18 33.00 -7.22 -0.93
N MET A 19 33.10 -6.70 0.30
CA MET A 19 31.99 -6.12 1.04
C MET A 19 31.38 -4.93 0.30
N LYS A 20 32.19 -4.07 -0.32
CA LYS A 20 31.72 -2.94 -1.12
C LYS A 20 30.94 -3.40 -2.35
N LEU A 21 31.45 -4.39 -3.08
CA LEU A 21 30.78 -4.97 -4.27
C LEU A 21 29.47 -5.65 -3.91
N ILE A 22 29.42 -6.40 -2.79
CA ILE A 22 28.19 -7.00 -2.28
C ILE A 22 27.17 -5.89 -1.93
N ALA A 23 27.59 -4.84 -1.24
CA ALA A 23 26.70 -3.73 -0.89
C ALA A 23 26.13 -3.01 -2.14
N GLU A 24 26.94 -2.89 -3.21
CA GLU A 24 26.50 -2.32 -4.49
C GLU A 24 25.47 -3.20 -5.20
N LYS A 25 25.65 -4.53 -5.18
CA LYS A 25 24.66 -5.49 -5.76
C LYS A 25 23.25 -5.24 -5.21
N TYR A 26 23.13 -4.99 -3.90
CA TYR A 26 21.84 -4.84 -3.24
C TYR A 26 21.36 -3.40 -3.08
N ARG A 27 22.11 -2.43 -3.61
CA ARG A 27 21.73 -1.01 -3.50
C ARG A 27 20.45 -0.67 -4.24
N SER A 28 20.19 -1.33 -5.37
CA SER A 28 18.98 -1.17 -6.16
C SER A 28 18.58 -2.55 -6.68
N LEU A 29 17.53 -3.10 -6.11
CA LEU A 29 16.97 -4.34 -6.59
C LEU A 29 16.15 -4.08 -7.85
N LYS A 30 16.09 -5.09 -8.71
CA LYS A 30 15.37 -5.04 -9.98
C LYS A 30 14.40 -6.22 -10.09
N PRO A 31 13.34 -6.10 -10.90
CA PRO A 31 12.43 -7.21 -11.18
C PRO A 31 13.15 -8.29 -12.01
N SER A 32 13.88 -9.17 -11.33
CA SER A 32 14.54 -10.31 -11.93
C SER A 32 14.42 -11.56 -11.06
N ILE A 33 14.47 -12.73 -11.69
CA ILE A 33 14.44 -14.00 -10.97
C ILE A 33 15.66 -14.16 -10.06
N GLU A 34 16.82 -13.63 -10.46
CA GLU A 34 18.05 -13.65 -9.67
C GLU A 34 17.84 -12.98 -8.28
N TYR A 35 17.21 -11.79 -8.24
CA TYR A 35 16.94 -11.13 -6.97
C TYR A 35 15.80 -11.78 -6.21
N LEU A 36 14.73 -12.20 -6.89
CA LEU A 36 13.58 -12.84 -6.24
C LEU A 36 13.97 -14.14 -5.53
N THR A 37 14.97 -14.85 -6.05
CA THR A 37 15.48 -16.12 -5.50
C THR A 37 16.82 -16.00 -4.81
N ASP A 38 17.27 -14.76 -4.52
CA ASP A 38 18.48 -14.51 -3.75
C ASP A 38 18.21 -14.69 -2.24
N GLU A 39 19.02 -15.50 -1.55
CA GLU A 39 18.87 -15.79 -0.13
C GLU A 39 18.96 -14.51 0.75
N VAL A 40 19.79 -13.54 0.37
CA VAL A 40 19.94 -12.27 1.10
C VAL A 40 18.69 -11.40 0.92
N VAL A 41 18.13 -11.34 -0.29
CA VAL A 41 16.84 -10.67 -0.55
C VAL A 41 15.71 -11.33 0.24
N MET A 42 15.68 -12.66 0.24
CA MET A 42 14.67 -13.42 1.00
C MET A 42 14.81 -13.18 2.52
N ALA A 43 16.04 -13.15 3.05
CA ALA A 43 16.28 -12.83 4.46
C ALA A 43 15.83 -11.41 4.84
N GLN A 44 16.08 -10.43 3.97
CA GLN A 44 15.58 -9.07 4.18
C GLN A 44 14.05 -8.98 4.07
N ALA A 45 13.46 -9.68 3.14
CA ALA A 45 12.02 -9.78 3.01
C ALA A 45 11.40 -10.38 4.27
N TRP A 46 12.00 -11.47 4.80
CA TRP A 46 11.58 -12.06 6.07
C TRP A 46 11.69 -11.08 7.24
N LYS A 47 12.83 -10.38 7.38
CA LYS A 47 13.04 -9.40 8.44
C LYS A 47 11.95 -8.32 8.45
N LYS A 48 11.62 -7.79 7.28
CA LYS A 48 10.57 -6.77 7.12
C LYS A 48 9.18 -7.33 7.38
N THR A 49 8.90 -8.52 6.88
CA THR A 49 7.64 -9.23 7.13
C THR A 49 7.46 -9.51 8.61
N HIS A 50 8.47 -10.05 9.27
CA HIS A 50 8.47 -10.37 10.70
C HIS A 50 8.20 -9.10 11.54
N GLU A 51 8.92 -8.00 11.28
CA GLU A 51 8.73 -6.74 11.99
C GLU A 51 7.33 -6.18 11.80
N TYR A 52 6.85 -6.13 10.54
CA TYR A 52 5.53 -5.62 10.23
C TYR A 52 4.41 -6.45 10.90
N MET A 53 4.45 -7.78 10.78
CA MET A 53 3.44 -8.65 11.36
C MET A 53 3.42 -8.53 12.90
N ARG A 54 4.57 -8.46 13.55
CA ARG A 54 4.65 -8.33 15.00
C ARG A 54 4.10 -6.99 15.53
N HIS A 55 4.23 -5.92 14.77
CA HIS A 55 3.77 -4.59 15.20
C HIS A 55 2.35 -4.23 14.75
N HIS A 56 1.88 -4.77 13.62
CA HIS A 56 0.66 -4.32 12.99
C HIS A 56 -0.42 -5.40 12.90
N ASN A 57 -0.03 -6.68 12.96
CA ASN A 57 -0.92 -7.82 12.79
C ASN A 57 -1.01 -8.61 14.11
N TRP A 58 -1.66 -8.05 15.10
CA TRP A 58 -1.88 -8.69 16.43
C TRP A 58 -2.58 -10.06 16.34
N TYR A 59 -3.28 -10.34 15.25
CA TYR A 59 -3.92 -11.61 14.94
C TYR A 59 -2.95 -12.65 14.34
N ALA A 60 -1.71 -12.25 14.01
CA ALA A 60 -0.74 -13.16 13.43
C ALA A 60 -0.33 -14.27 14.42
N ASP A 61 0.00 -15.43 13.86
CA ASP A 61 0.59 -16.53 14.65
C ASP A 61 2.01 -16.16 15.09
N THR A 62 2.12 -15.62 16.30
CA THR A 62 3.40 -15.19 16.87
C THR A 62 4.36 -16.35 17.13
N LEU A 63 3.83 -17.55 17.41
CA LEU A 63 4.66 -18.75 17.56
C LEU A 63 5.31 -19.14 16.24
N ALA A 64 4.54 -19.13 15.13
CA ALA A 64 5.10 -19.39 13.81
C ALA A 64 6.17 -18.35 13.42
N LEU A 65 6.00 -17.08 13.81
CA LEU A 65 7.02 -16.04 13.64
C LEU A 65 8.31 -16.38 14.38
N ASP A 66 8.21 -16.77 15.67
CA ASP A 66 9.37 -17.10 16.50
C ASP A 66 10.07 -18.39 16.00
N VAL A 67 9.32 -19.42 15.64
CA VAL A 67 9.85 -20.65 15.03
C VAL A 67 10.58 -20.34 13.71
N SER A 68 10.03 -19.43 12.88
CA SER A 68 10.69 -19.04 11.64
C SER A 68 12.04 -18.33 11.86
N ALA A 69 12.18 -17.63 12.99
CA ALA A 69 13.44 -17.00 13.38
C ALA A 69 14.53 -18.01 13.76
N LEU A 70 14.15 -19.07 14.48
CA LEU A 70 15.08 -20.14 14.89
C LEU A 70 15.67 -20.90 13.69
N GLY A 71 14.88 -21.09 12.65
CA GLY A 71 15.30 -21.78 11.40
C GLY A 71 15.60 -20.84 10.23
N LEU A 72 15.93 -19.56 10.47
CA LEU A 72 15.95 -18.53 9.41
C LEU A 72 16.82 -18.91 8.22
N GLU A 73 18.04 -19.36 8.44
CA GLU A 73 18.98 -19.71 7.34
C GLU A 73 18.42 -20.82 6.45
N SER A 74 17.92 -21.92 7.06
CA SER A 74 17.33 -23.01 6.30
C SER A 74 16.02 -22.60 5.61
N ASN A 75 15.20 -21.78 6.28
CA ASN A 75 13.94 -21.31 5.73
C ASN A 75 14.16 -20.44 4.50
N VAL A 76 15.01 -19.42 4.56
CA VAL A 76 15.23 -18.50 3.43
C VAL A 76 15.82 -19.23 2.23
N ARG A 77 16.71 -20.19 2.47
CA ARG A 77 17.29 -21.03 1.41
C ARG A 77 16.22 -21.90 0.75
N SER A 78 15.42 -22.61 1.54
CA SER A 78 14.31 -23.44 1.03
C SER A 78 13.29 -22.57 0.28
N TRP A 79 12.87 -21.44 0.83
CA TRP A 79 11.85 -20.58 0.21
C TRP A 79 12.32 -19.94 -1.09
N ALA A 80 13.60 -19.65 -1.22
CA ALA A 80 14.20 -19.17 -2.45
C ALA A 80 14.31 -20.30 -3.50
N GLU A 81 14.73 -21.50 -3.07
CA GLU A 81 14.86 -22.64 -3.95
C GLU A 81 13.52 -23.15 -4.48
N ASP A 82 12.47 -23.17 -3.63
CA ASP A 82 11.12 -23.52 -4.08
C ASP A 82 10.61 -22.59 -5.21
N ILE A 83 11.00 -21.31 -5.20
CA ILE A 83 10.63 -20.37 -6.28
C ILE A 83 11.35 -20.76 -7.58
N LYS A 84 12.60 -21.27 -7.53
CA LYS A 84 13.36 -21.68 -8.71
C LYS A 84 12.82 -22.96 -9.32
N THR A 85 12.59 -23.97 -8.48
CA THR A 85 12.40 -25.36 -8.89
C THR A 85 10.93 -25.74 -9.04
N GLU A 86 10.02 -25.09 -8.30
CA GLU A 86 8.62 -25.42 -8.23
C GLU A 86 7.73 -24.26 -8.69
N GLU A 87 6.44 -24.53 -8.87
CA GLU A 87 5.44 -23.48 -8.94
C GLU A 87 5.15 -22.96 -7.53
N PRO A 88 5.49 -21.69 -7.21
CA PRO A 88 5.41 -21.16 -5.84
C PRO A 88 3.98 -20.84 -5.41
N THR A 89 3.11 -21.85 -5.39
CA THR A 89 1.72 -21.68 -4.95
C THR A 89 1.64 -21.31 -3.47
N PRO A 90 0.94 -20.22 -3.11
CA PRO A 90 0.76 -19.83 -1.72
C PRO A 90 -0.20 -20.78 -1.00
N TYR A 91 -0.06 -20.86 0.33
CA TYR A 91 -1.11 -21.47 1.15
C TYR A 91 -2.39 -20.62 1.08
N PRO A 92 -3.57 -21.24 1.27
CA PRO A 92 -4.82 -20.52 1.32
C PRO A 92 -4.84 -19.46 2.42
N LEU A 93 -5.57 -18.38 2.15
CA LEU A 93 -5.83 -17.31 3.12
C LEU A 93 -6.80 -17.80 4.19
N ILE A 94 -6.54 -17.43 5.44
CA ILE A 94 -7.43 -17.66 6.56
C ILE A 94 -8.09 -16.33 6.94
N LEU A 95 -9.42 -16.34 7.05
CA LEU A 95 -10.18 -15.16 7.43
C LEU A 95 -10.05 -14.86 8.92
N ILE A 96 -9.63 -13.63 9.23
CA ILE A 96 -9.63 -13.08 10.59
C ILE A 96 -10.64 -11.93 10.65
N PRO A 97 -11.86 -12.17 11.15
CA PRO A 97 -12.84 -11.11 11.31
C PRO A 97 -12.36 -10.09 12.33
N ALA A 98 -12.26 -8.82 11.95
CA ALA A 98 -11.84 -7.74 12.85
C ALA A 98 -12.87 -6.62 12.91
N ALA A 99 -13.13 -6.07 14.09
CA ALA A 99 -14.04 -4.95 14.24
C ALA A 99 -13.58 -3.75 13.40
N LYS A 100 -14.48 -3.15 12.64
CA LYS A 100 -14.20 -2.00 11.78
C LYS A 100 -14.16 -0.67 12.54
N SER A 101 -14.78 -0.59 13.72
CA SER A 101 -14.84 0.62 14.53
C SER A 101 -14.57 0.31 15.99
N ASP A 102 -13.91 1.25 16.67
CA ASP A 102 -13.59 1.17 18.09
C ASP A 102 -14.78 1.57 19.00
N ASN A 103 -15.91 1.97 18.42
CA ASN A 103 -17.09 2.42 19.13
C ASN A 103 -17.94 1.24 19.61
N TRP A 104 -17.41 0.51 20.58
CA TRP A 104 -18.12 -0.54 21.30
C TRP A 104 -18.54 -0.03 22.67
N VAL A 105 -19.72 -0.41 23.11
CA VAL A 105 -20.23 -0.14 24.45
C VAL A 105 -20.56 -1.44 25.14
N VAL A 106 -20.47 -1.46 26.47
CA VAL A 106 -20.85 -2.59 27.26
C VAL A 106 -22.30 -2.44 27.68
N ASP A 107 -23.18 -3.33 27.20
CA ASP A 107 -24.53 -3.52 27.73
C ASP A 107 -24.49 -4.53 28.88
N LYS A 108 -25.27 -4.29 29.94
CA LYS A 108 -25.27 -5.14 31.15
C LYS A 108 -25.82 -6.54 30.91
N GLU A 109 -26.74 -6.69 29.95
CA GLU A 109 -27.40 -7.96 29.66
C GLU A 109 -26.79 -8.67 28.43
N LYS A 110 -26.40 -7.90 27.41
CA LYS A 110 -25.94 -8.42 26.12
C LYS A 110 -24.42 -8.39 25.93
N GLY A 111 -23.67 -7.85 26.90
CA GLY A 111 -22.20 -7.73 26.82
C GLY A 111 -21.74 -6.63 25.85
N TRP A 112 -20.67 -6.88 25.11
CA TRP A 112 -20.12 -5.91 24.15
C TRP A 112 -21.02 -5.77 22.93
N LEU A 113 -21.47 -4.54 22.66
CA LEU A 113 -22.25 -4.20 21.47
C LEU A 113 -21.62 -3.03 20.71
N PRO A 114 -21.71 -3.00 19.36
CA PRO A 114 -21.40 -1.79 18.61
C PRO A 114 -22.28 -0.62 19.07
N LYS A 115 -21.69 0.56 19.24
CA LYS A 115 -22.43 1.75 19.71
C LYS A 115 -23.66 2.06 18.84
N ALA A 116 -23.57 1.88 17.53
CA ALA A 116 -24.68 2.08 16.62
C ALA A 116 -25.89 1.17 16.91
N VAL A 117 -25.64 -0.06 17.42
CA VAL A 117 -26.70 -0.99 17.85
C VAL A 117 -27.28 -0.58 19.19
N PHE A 118 -26.42 -0.08 20.11
CA PHE A 118 -26.85 0.40 21.42
C PHE A 118 -27.68 1.68 21.34
N ASP A 119 -27.32 2.61 20.45
CA ASP A 119 -28.04 3.89 20.27
C ASP A 119 -29.40 3.72 19.53
N GLY A 120 -29.82 2.48 19.21
CA GLY A 120 -31.12 2.21 18.60
C GLY A 120 -31.21 2.54 17.11
N ASP A 121 -30.09 2.78 16.43
CA ASP A 121 -30.01 3.03 14.98
C ASP A 121 -30.21 1.71 14.20
N THR A 122 -31.39 1.10 14.44
CA THR A 122 -31.74 -0.25 13.95
C THR A 122 -32.28 -0.27 12.53
N GLU A 123 -32.71 0.88 11.98
CA GLU A 123 -33.37 0.89 10.68
C GLU A 123 -32.42 0.71 9.48
N ASN A 124 -31.15 1.15 9.59
CA ASN A 124 -30.21 1.13 8.45
C ASN A 124 -29.08 0.09 8.54
N ARG A 125 -28.89 -0.55 9.68
CA ARG A 125 -27.84 -1.57 9.86
C ARG A 125 -28.45 -2.83 10.45
N LYS A 126 -29.04 -3.67 9.60
CA LYS A 126 -29.49 -5.01 10.00
C LYS A 126 -28.49 -5.67 10.94
N ASN A 127 -28.60 -5.47 12.24
CA ASN A 127 -28.01 -6.18 13.38
C ASN A 127 -26.61 -6.81 13.24
N LYS A 128 -25.76 -6.31 12.34
CA LYS A 128 -24.41 -6.86 12.13
C LYS A 128 -23.35 -5.81 12.46
N PRO A 129 -22.42 -6.12 13.38
CA PRO A 129 -21.30 -5.22 13.64
C PRO A 129 -20.49 -5.04 12.34
N PRO A 130 -19.99 -3.82 12.07
CA PRO A 130 -19.12 -3.60 10.93
C PRO A 130 -17.82 -4.37 11.14
N ILE A 131 -17.60 -5.38 10.33
CA ILE A 131 -16.41 -6.26 10.41
C ILE A 131 -15.57 -6.06 9.15
N ARG A 132 -14.24 -6.05 9.31
CA ARG A 132 -13.27 -6.12 8.22
C ARG A 132 -12.83 -7.56 8.00
N PRO A 133 -12.79 -8.04 6.75
CA PRO A 133 -12.22 -9.32 6.41
C PRO A 133 -10.69 -9.21 6.33
N LEU A 134 -9.99 -9.31 7.46
CA LEU A 134 -8.54 -9.38 7.42
C LEU A 134 -8.09 -10.77 7.00
N ALA A 135 -7.05 -10.84 6.20
CA ALA A 135 -6.45 -12.08 5.75
C ALA A 135 -5.21 -12.42 6.58
N HIS A 136 -5.15 -13.65 7.05
CA HIS A 136 -3.92 -14.25 7.55
C HIS A 136 -3.31 -15.14 6.46
N LEU A 137 -2.02 -14.97 6.23
CA LEU A 137 -1.21 -15.77 5.31
C LEU A 137 0.05 -16.23 6.04
N ARG A 138 0.51 -17.45 5.79
CA ARG A 138 1.71 -18.00 6.43
C ARG A 138 2.93 -17.15 6.14
N ILE A 139 3.87 -17.10 7.10
CA ILE A 139 5.05 -16.24 7.03
C ILE A 139 5.91 -16.49 5.77
N ARG A 140 6.01 -17.74 5.30
CA ARG A 140 6.69 -18.09 4.04
C ARG A 140 6.15 -17.25 2.88
N ASP A 141 4.84 -17.26 2.70
CA ASP A 141 4.18 -16.66 1.55
C ASP A 141 4.11 -15.14 1.66
N GLN A 142 3.96 -14.61 2.89
CA GLN A 142 4.12 -13.18 3.13
C GLN A 142 5.55 -12.71 2.83
N THR A 143 6.56 -13.52 3.18
CA THR A 143 7.97 -13.23 2.89
C THR A 143 8.23 -13.20 1.38
N ARG A 144 7.70 -14.17 0.63
CA ARG A 144 7.81 -14.21 -0.85
C ARG A 144 7.14 -12.99 -1.50
N ALA A 145 5.95 -12.61 -1.05
CA ALA A 145 5.28 -11.40 -1.52
C ALA A 145 6.06 -10.12 -1.17
N THR A 146 6.69 -10.09 -0.01
CA THR A 146 7.58 -8.99 0.38
C THR A 146 8.84 -8.96 -0.48
N ALA A 147 9.41 -10.10 -0.88
CA ALA A 147 10.56 -10.14 -1.80
C ALA A 147 10.20 -9.54 -3.18
N ILE A 148 9.00 -9.82 -3.71
CA ILE A 148 8.47 -9.15 -4.90
C ILE A 148 8.42 -7.63 -4.70
N MET A 149 7.86 -7.19 -3.56
CA MET A 149 7.79 -5.76 -3.22
C MET A 149 9.19 -5.13 -3.20
N LEU A 150 10.21 -5.79 -2.63
CA LEU A 150 11.59 -5.29 -2.63
C LEU A 150 12.16 -5.13 -4.04
N CYS A 151 11.90 -6.07 -4.94
CA CYS A 151 12.34 -6.02 -6.33
C CYS A 151 11.67 -4.89 -7.14
N LEU A 152 10.51 -4.41 -6.72
CA LEU A 152 9.70 -3.40 -7.42
C LEU A 152 9.69 -2.04 -6.70
N ALA A 153 10.28 -1.95 -5.51
CA ALA A 153 10.17 -0.78 -4.63
C ALA A 153 10.65 0.51 -5.30
N ASP A 154 11.83 0.50 -5.91
CA ASP A 154 12.42 1.69 -6.53
C ASP A 154 11.57 2.20 -7.69
N ALA A 155 11.04 1.31 -8.52
CA ALA A 155 10.21 1.67 -9.66
C ALA A 155 8.86 2.28 -9.22
N VAL A 156 8.16 1.63 -8.29
CA VAL A 156 6.85 2.07 -7.82
C VAL A 156 6.96 3.37 -7.01
N GLU A 157 7.95 3.50 -6.14
CA GLU A 157 8.14 4.74 -5.37
C GLU A 157 8.58 5.90 -6.27
N SER A 158 9.48 5.67 -7.23
CA SER A 158 9.87 6.72 -8.21
C SER A 158 8.66 7.23 -9.01
N ALA A 159 7.72 6.35 -9.34
CA ALA A 159 6.51 6.72 -10.06
C ALA A 159 5.56 7.60 -9.25
N GLN A 160 5.59 7.48 -7.91
CA GLN A 160 4.73 8.23 -6.98
C GLN A 160 5.36 9.54 -6.48
N GLY A 161 6.67 9.75 -6.68
CA GLY A 161 7.39 10.93 -6.21
C GLY A 161 7.62 10.97 -4.69
N ASP A 162 8.44 11.92 -4.22
CA ASP A 162 8.83 12.04 -2.82
C ASP A 162 7.72 12.68 -1.95
N CYS A 163 7.02 11.86 -1.19
CA CYS A 163 5.96 12.31 -0.28
C CYS A 163 6.47 13.05 0.97
N SER A 164 7.79 13.18 1.16
CA SER A 164 8.38 13.99 2.24
C SER A 164 8.49 15.48 1.90
N GLU A 165 8.18 15.89 0.65
CA GLU A 165 8.16 17.29 0.24
C GLU A 165 7.17 18.08 1.09
N LYS A 166 7.66 19.13 1.73
CA LYS A 166 6.87 19.97 2.65
C LYS A 166 6.14 21.12 1.96
N ASP A 167 6.65 21.52 0.81
CA ASP A 167 6.01 22.51 -0.05
C ASP A 167 4.98 21.80 -0.94
N PHE A 168 3.71 22.00 -0.64
CA PHE A 168 2.63 21.28 -1.34
C PHE A 168 2.49 21.69 -2.82
N LEU A 169 2.85 22.91 -3.20
CA LEU A 169 2.90 23.29 -4.61
C LEU A 169 4.01 22.58 -5.35
N LYS A 170 5.19 22.45 -4.72
CA LYS A 170 6.28 21.64 -5.27
C LYS A 170 5.92 20.16 -5.32
N ALA A 171 5.25 19.61 -4.28
CA ALA A 171 4.75 18.25 -4.30
C ALA A 171 3.79 18.02 -5.48
N GLN A 172 2.88 18.94 -5.73
CA GLN A 172 1.96 18.90 -6.87
C GLN A 172 2.72 18.93 -8.21
N GLN A 173 3.66 19.86 -8.38
CA GLN A 173 4.51 19.96 -9.58
C GLN A 173 5.35 18.70 -9.85
N LYS A 174 5.73 17.98 -8.79
CA LYS A 174 6.46 16.71 -8.85
C LYS A 174 5.55 15.49 -8.96
N ASN A 175 4.25 15.68 -9.18
CA ASN A 175 3.23 14.61 -9.28
C ASN A 175 3.14 13.70 -8.05
N VAL A 176 3.40 14.24 -6.86
CA VAL A 176 3.19 13.53 -5.60
C VAL A 176 1.72 13.61 -5.24
N TYR A 177 1.00 12.50 -5.33
CA TYR A 177 -0.43 12.45 -5.02
C TYR A 177 -0.76 11.49 -3.89
N SER A 178 0.01 10.40 -3.73
CA SER A 178 -0.21 9.37 -2.72
C SER A 178 0.65 9.59 -1.48
N TYR A 179 0.03 9.50 -0.30
CA TYR A 179 0.70 9.60 1.01
C TYR A 179 0.59 8.32 1.84
N GLY A 180 -0.40 7.45 1.57
CA GLY A 180 -0.60 6.21 2.32
C GLY A 180 0.34 5.08 1.88
N ASN A 181 0.75 4.24 2.83
CA ASN A 181 1.56 3.04 2.58
C ASN A 181 2.80 3.28 1.71
N ARG A 182 3.49 4.41 1.93
CA ARG A 182 4.73 4.76 1.22
C ARG A 182 5.92 4.08 1.87
N LEU A 183 6.89 3.69 1.06
CA LEU A 183 8.09 3.02 1.53
C LEU A 183 9.16 4.01 2.00
N TYR A 184 10.10 3.56 2.84
CA TYR A 184 11.27 4.35 3.19
C TYR A 184 12.27 4.37 2.03
N CYS A 185 12.43 5.52 1.37
CA CYS A 185 13.37 5.72 0.29
C CYS A 185 14.30 6.90 0.55
N ASP A 186 15.52 6.81 0.02
CA ASP A 186 16.38 7.94 -0.26
C ASP A 186 16.08 8.43 -1.68
N TRP A 187 16.24 9.74 -1.92
CA TRP A 187 15.87 10.34 -3.19
C TRP A 187 17.06 11.02 -3.86
N GLN A 188 17.21 10.78 -5.15
CA GLN A 188 18.15 11.48 -6.01
C GLN A 188 17.41 12.02 -7.23
N GLY A 189 17.07 13.31 -7.20
CA GLY A 189 16.17 13.89 -8.20
C GLY A 189 14.77 13.25 -8.16
N HIS A 190 14.41 12.58 -9.25
CA HIS A 190 13.13 11.87 -9.38
C HIS A 190 13.21 10.36 -9.08
N LYS A 191 14.41 9.85 -8.79
CA LYS A 191 14.62 8.43 -8.53
C LYS A 191 14.61 8.13 -7.05
N ALA A 192 13.77 7.18 -6.66
CA ALA A 192 13.73 6.60 -5.33
C ALA A 192 14.74 5.47 -5.21
N TRP A 193 15.35 5.35 -4.04
CA TRP A 193 16.23 4.24 -3.65
C TRP A 193 15.69 3.69 -2.34
N PHE A 194 15.11 2.52 -2.37
CA PHE A 194 14.51 1.91 -1.19
C PHE A 194 15.58 1.65 -0.12
N ARG A 195 15.29 2.06 1.12
CA ARG A 195 16.17 1.84 2.28
C ARG A 195 16.10 0.39 2.73
N TRP A 196 16.76 -0.43 2.00
CA TRP A 196 16.85 -1.85 2.19
C TRP A 196 17.36 -2.27 3.60
N GLY A 197 18.33 -1.57 4.19
CA GLY A 197 18.83 -1.85 5.55
C GLY A 197 17.87 -1.51 6.70
N ASN A 198 16.80 -0.74 6.43
CA ASN A 198 15.79 -0.43 7.44
C ASN A 198 14.93 -1.67 7.74
N SER A 199 14.60 -1.93 9.02
CA SER A 199 13.70 -3.01 9.39
C SER A 199 12.25 -2.70 9.02
N SER A 200 11.82 -1.44 9.15
CA SER A 200 10.47 -1.01 8.82
C SER A 200 10.25 -1.01 7.31
N VAL A 201 9.08 -1.49 6.90
CA VAL A 201 8.63 -1.50 5.50
C VAL A 201 8.12 -0.13 5.11
N TYR A 202 7.11 0.35 5.79
CA TYR A 202 6.39 1.57 5.49
C TYR A 202 6.86 2.75 6.32
N ARG A 203 6.72 3.94 5.76
CA ARG A 203 6.91 5.21 6.46
C ARG A 203 5.92 5.35 7.61
N LYS A 204 6.25 6.21 8.56
CA LYS A 204 5.41 6.44 9.74
C LYS A 204 4.07 7.07 9.32
N PHE A 205 2.98 6.38 9.61
CA PHE A 205 1.61 6.78 9.33
C PHE A 205 1.33 8.25 9.69
N PHE A 206 1.66 8.65 10.91
CA PHE A 206 1.27 9.96 11.44
C PHE A 206 1.76 11.14 10.59
N THR A 207 3.01 11.12 10.14
CA THR A 207 3.58 12.23 9.36
C THR A 207 2.93 12.34 7.98
N ASP A 208 2.79 11.22 7.30
CA ASP A 208 2.26 11.19 5.94
C ASP A 208 0.75 11.46 5.93
N TYR A 209 0.01 10.96 6.94
CA TYR A 209 -1.41 11.28 7.12
C TYR A 209 -1.64 12.77 7.43
N GLN A 210 -0.79 13.40 8.23
CA GLN A 210 -0.83 14.85 8.48
C GLN A 210 -0.62 15.64 7.18
N ASN A 211 0.30 15.24 6.31
CA ASN A 211 0.52 15.89 5.03
C ASN A 211 -0.71 15.76 4.12
N PHE A 212 -1.29 14.56 4.05
CA PHE A 212 -2.55 14.31 3.35
C PHE A 212 -3.69 15.22 3.84
N LEU A 213 -3.84 15.39 5.16
CA LEU A 213 -4.89 16.26 5.72
C LEU A 213 -4.66 17.73 5.44
N LYS A 214 -3.42 18.21 5.53
CA LYS A 214 -3.06 19.62 5.42
C LYS A 214 -3.02 20.13 3.99
N ARG A 215 -2.59 19.29 3.03
CA ARG A 215 -2.33 19.71 1.67
C ARG A 215 -3.53 20.37 0.98
N PRO A 216 -4.71 19.76 0.87
CA PRO A 216 -5.82 20.37 0.15
C PRO A 216 -6.31 21.65 0.83
N VAL A 217 -6.24 21.72 2.16
CA VAL A 217 -6.58 22.94 2.91
C VAL A 217 -5.60 24.07 2.61
N SER A 218 -4.28 23.75 2.55
CA SER A 218 -3.25 24.76 2.27
C SER A 218 -3.36 25.30 0.85
N ILE A 219 -3.57 24.42 -0.13
CA ILE A 219 -3.74 24.81 -1.53
C ILE A 219 -5.07 25.58 -1.70
N GLY A 220 -6.16 25.12 -1.09
CA GLY A 220 -7.44 25.82 -1.13
C GLY A 220 -7.35 27.24 -0.57
N ARG A 221 -6.61 27.45 0.52
CA ARG A 221 -6.36 28.82 1.07
C ARG A 221 -5.56 29.69 0.11
N LEU A 222 -4.55 29.13 -0.57
CA LEU A 222 -3.78 29.88 -1.57
C LEU A 222 -4.65 30.30 -2.75
N VAL A 223 -5.53 29.41 -3.23
CA VAL A 223 -6.49 29.71 -4.29
C VAL A 223 -7.42 30.86 -3.86
N ALA A 224 -8.04 30.75 -2.69
CA ALA A 224 -8.93 31.77 -2.16
C ALA A 224 -8.24 33.12 -1.93
N SER A 225 -6.93 33.14 -1.67
CA SER A 225 -6.16 34.39 -1.45
C SER A 225 -5.75 35.09 -2.75
N ASN A 226 -5.54 34.31 -3.82
CA ASN A 226 -4.92 34.79 -5.05
C ASN A 226 -5.92 35.12 -6.18
N GLN A 227 -7.16 34.65 -6.05
CA GLN A 227 -8.19 34.80 -7.08
C GLN A 227 -9.39 35.56 -6.50
N HIS A 228 -9.50 36.85 -6.83
CA HIS A 228 -10.58 37.73 -6.33
C HIS A 228 -11.96 37.41 -6.95
N ASP A 229 -11.99 36.66 -8.04
CA ASP A 229 -13.21 36.30 -8.77
C ASP A 229 -13.77 34.90 -8.37
N ILE A 230 -13.19 34.25 -7.36
CA ILE A 230 -13.68 32.96 -6.87
C ILE A 230 -14.55 33.17 -5.64
N ASP A 231 -15.84 32.81 -5.75
CA ASP A 231 -16.78 32.94 -4.65
C ASP A 231 -16.57 31.90 -3.55
N HIS A 232 -16.27 30.64 -3.94
CA HIS A 232 -16.19 29.55 -2.99
C HIS A 232 -15.08 28.56 -3.31
N VAL A 233 -14.33 28.15 -2.28
CA VAL A 233 -13.32 27.09 -2.32
C VAL A 233 -13.71 25.97 -1.35
N PHE A 234 -13.75 24.73 -1.83
CA PHE A 234 -14.13 23.57 -1.07
C PHE A 234 -13.02 22.53 -0.99
N VAL A 235 -12.96 21.80 0.13
CA VAL A 235 -12.23 20.54 0.26
C VAL A 235 -13.25 19.41 0.22
N VAL A 236 -13.21 18.62 -0.83
CA VAL A 236 -14.09 17.45 -1.01
C VAL A 236 -13.37 16.19 -0.54
N ASN A 237 -14.05 15.38 0.26
CA ASN A 237 -13.55 14.08 0.71
C ASN A 237 -14.33 12.99 -0.01
N LEU A 238 -13.62 12.02 -0.59
CA LEU A 238 -14.17 10.85 -1.26
C LEU A 238 -13.54 9.59 -0.67
N ASP A 239 -14.28 8.49 -0.68
CA ASP A 239 -13.83 7.18 -0.24
C ASP A 239 -14.06 6.15 -1.36
N LEU A 240 -13.09 5.29 -1.62
CA LEU A 240 -13.22 4.19 -2.56
C LEU A 240 -13.79 2.95 -1.86
N THR A 241 -15.10 2.80 -1.94
CA THR A 241 -15.82 1.70 -1.29
C THR A 241 -15.25 0.34 -1.68
N LYS A 242 -14.91 -0.49 -0.68
CA LYS A 242 -14.36 -1.84 -0.86
C LYS A 242 -13.15 -1.87 -1.81
N PHE A 243 -12.29 -0.85 -1.75
CA PHE A 243 -11.19 -0.65 -2.70
C PHE A 243 -10.35 -1.90 -2.91
N TYR A 244 -9.88 -2.54 -1.84
CA TYR A 244 -9.05 -3.74 -1.92
C TYR A 244 -9.76 -4.91 -2.63
N ASP A 245 -11.06 -5.07 -2.40
CA ASP A 245 -11.86 -6.15 -2.97
C ASP A 245 -12.07 -5.98 -4.49
N HIS A 246 -12.01 -4.73 -4.97
CA HIS A 246 -12.21 -4.37 -6.38
C HIS A 246 -10.92 -4.30 -7.21
N ILE A 247 -9.75 -4.49 -6.60
CA ILE A 247 -8.48 -4.52 -7.35
C ILE A 247 -8.44 -5.76 -8.25
N ASN A 248 -8.38 -5.53 -9.55
CA ASN A 248 -8.18 -6.60 -10.53
C ASN A 248 -6.69 -6.97 -10.58
N ARG A 249 -6.35 -8.23 -10.24
CA ARG A 249 -4.96 -8.71 -10.14
C ARG A 249 -4.24 -8.75 -11.48
N GLU A 250 -4.92 -9.08 -12.58
CA GLU A 250 -4.32 -9.09 -13.92
C GLU A 250 -3.91 -7.65 -14.32
N LYS A 251 -4.82 -6.70 -14.15
CA LYS A 251 -4.52 -5.27 -14.38
C LYS A 251 -3.40 -4.78 -13.44
N LEU A 252 -3.35 -5.25 -12.20
CA LEU A 252 -2.27 -4.91 -11.26
C LEU A 252 -0.92 -5.37 -11.82
N ILE A 253 -0.80 -6.59 -12.28
CA ILE A 253 0.43 -7.14 -12.85
C ILE A 253 0.85 -6.35 -14.08
N ASP A 254 -0.08 -6.04 -14.99
CA ASP A 254 0.22 -5.23 -16.17
C ASP A 254 0.74 -3.83 -15.81
N ARG A 255 0.19 -3.22 -14.76
CA ARG A 255 0.69 -1.93 -14.24
C ARG A 255 2.06 -2.04 -13.62
N LEU A 256 2.31 -3.09 -12.84
CA LEU A 256 3.64 -3.34 -12.27
C LEU A 256 4.68 -3.55 -13.38
N LYS A 257 4.35 -4.33 -14.42
CA LYS A 257 5.19 -4.52 -15.62
C LYS A 257 5.52 -3.17 -16.27
N LYS A 258 4.50 -2.33 -16.48
CA LYS A 258 4.66 -1.00 -17.07
C LYS A 258 5.52 -0.07 -16.21
N LEU A 259 5.33 -0.06 -14.89
CA LEU A 259 6.14 0.74 -13.97
C LEU A 259 7.60 0.27 -13.97
N ALA A 260 7.83 -1.04 -13.89
CA ALA A 260 9.15 -1.63 -13.92
C ALA A 260 9.91 -1.31 -15.22
N SER A 261 9.28 -1.46 -16.39
CA SER A 261 9.90 -1.17 -17.69
C SER A 261 10.24 0.32 -17.85
N PHE A 262 9.42 1.23 -17.33
CA PHE A 262 9.65 2.67 -17.44
C PHE A 262 10.80 3.16 -16.57
N TYR A 263 10.89 2.65 -15.31
CA TYR A 263 11.87 3.16 -14.35
C TYR A 263 13.16 2.35 -14.30
N GLU A 264 13.14 1.07 -14.62
CA GLU A 264 14.31 0.19 -14.54
C GLU A 264 14.94 -0.14 -15.89
N GLN A 265 14.28 0.19 -16.99
CA GLN A 265 14.74 -0.09 -18.38
C GLN A 265 15.20 -1.53 -18.58
N THR A 266 14.58 -2.47 -17.89
CA THR A 266 14.88 -3.90 -17.98
C THR A 266 14.01 -4.56 -19.01
N ASP A 267 14.56 -5.44 -19.82
CA ASP A 267 13.77 -6.40 -20.58
C ASP A 267 12.89 -7.16 -19.60
N LEU A 268 11.58 -7.16 -19.86
CA LEU A 268 10.61 -7.81 -18.99
C LEU A 268 10.92 -9.30 -18.93
N CYS A 269 11.63 -9.71 -17.88
CA CYS A 269 11.93 -11.13 -17.64
C CYS A 269 10.63 -11.89 -17.44
N SER A 270 10.21 -12.64 -18.46
CA SER A 270 8.94 -13.40 -18.45
C SER A 270 8.88 -14.39 -17.29
N GLU A 271 10.02 -14.96 -16.91
CA GLU A 271 10.13 -15.87 -15.78
C GLU A 271 9.81 -15.17 -14.44
N PHE A 272 10.36 -14.00 -14.19
CA PHE A 272 10.06 -13.23 -12.98
C PHE A 272 8.56 -12.98 -12.85
N TRP A 273 7.93 -12.50 -13.92
CA TRP A 273 6.50 -12.17 -13.90
C TRP A 273 5.62 -13.39 -13.76
N GLY A 274 5.98 -14.52 -14.36
CA GLY A 274 5.29 -15.80 -14.15
C GLY A 274 5.33 -16.25 -12.68
N LYS A 275 6.46 -16.06 -11.98
CA LYS A 275 6.55 -16.33 -10.54
C LYS A 275 5.76 -15.32 -9.70
N VAL A 276 5.76 -14.04 -10.08
CA VAL A 276 4.94 -12.99 -9.41
C VAL A 276 3.47 -13.37 -9.47
N GLU A 277 2.95 -13.71 -10.64
CA GLU A 277 1.55 -14.11 -10.85
C GLU A 277 1.16 -15.26 -9.90
N LYS A 278 2.01 -16.26 -9.78
CA LYS A 278 1.77 -17.41 -8.89
C LYS A 278 1.84 -17.07 -7.41
N ILE A 279 2.82 -16.25 -6.98
CA ILE A 279 3.02 -15.89 -5.56
C ILE A 279 1.86 -15.04 -5.03
N ILE A 280 1.25 -14.18 -5.87
CA ILE A 280 0.13 -13.33 -5.46
C ILE A 280 -1.24 -13.90 -5.81
N ASP A 281 -1.31 -15.13 -6.31
CA ASP A 281 -2.57 -15.82 -6.59
C ASP A 281 -3.19 -16.37 -5.30
N TRP A 282 -3.54 -15.46 -4.40
CA TRP A 282 -4.12 -15.79 -3.10
C TRP A 282 -5.58 -16.22 -3.23
N GLN A 283 -5.90 -17.36 -2.62
CA GLN A 283 -7.26 -17.92 -2.56
C GLN A 283 -7.65 -18.11 -1.10
N TRP A 284 -8.91 -17.89 -0.77
CA TRP A 284 -9.45 -18.18 0.55
C TRP A 284 -9.65 -19.68 0.75
N ASP A 285 -9.42 -20.19 1.96
CA ASP A 285 -9.80 -21.55 2.29
C ASP A 285 -11.33 -21.69 2.42
N SER A 286 -11.84 -22.93 2.35
CA SER A 286 -13.27 -23.22 2.41
C SER A 286 -13.90 -22.79 3.71
N ASP A 287 -13.22 -23.03 4.84
CA ASP A 287 -13.72 -22.69 6.18
C ASP A 287 -13.84 -21.17 6.36
N SER A 288 -12.94 -20.41 5.75
CA SER A 288 -12.98 -18.95 5.71
C SER A 288 -14.15 -18.43 4.89
N ILE A 289 -14.44 -19.05 3.75
CA ILE A 289 -15.60 -18.73 2.92
C ILE A 289 -16.89 -19.00 3.70
N ASP A 290 -17.02 -20.15 4.33
CA ASP A 290 -18.19 -20.52 5.14
C ASP A 290 -18.35 -19.59 6.35
N THR A 291 -17.25 -19.20 6.98
CA THR A 291 -17.27 -18.24 8.10
C THR A 291 -17.71 -16.85 7.63
N ALA A 292 -17.23 -16.38 6.48
CA ALA A 292 -17.68 -15.12 5.90
C ALA A 292 -19.18 -15.14 5.64
N HIS A 293 -19.70 -16.19 5.03
CA HIS A 293 -21.13 -16.37 4.80
C HIS A 293 -21.95 -16.33 6.10
N ARG A 294 -21.52 -17.06 7.13
CA ARG A 294 -22.21 -17.05 8.45
C ARG A 294 -22.23 -15.66 9.08
N LEU A 295 -21.15 -14.91 8.95
CA LEU A 295 -21.04 -13.54 9.47
C LEU A 295 -21.70 -12.51 8.55
N GLY A 296 -22.17 -12.91 7.36
CA GLY A 296 -22.71 -12.03 6.33
C GLY A 296 -21.70 -11.03 5.81
N MET A 297 -20.45 -11.45 5.73
CA MET A 297 -19.34 -10.72 5.14
C MET A 297 -19.18 -11.13 3.69
N GLU A 298 -18.81 -10.17 2.85
CA GLU A 298 -18.32 -10.45 1.52
C GLU A 298 -16.79 -10.46 1.56
N ILE A 299 -16.17 -11.49 1.02
CA ILE A 299 -14.73 -11.57 0.81
C ILE A 299 -14.46 -11.54 -0.69
N GLY A 300 -13.72 -10.51 -1.12
CA GLY A 300 -13.45 -10.26 -2.54
C GLY A 300 -12.32 -11.12 -3.10
N GLN A 301 -12.23 -11.16 -4.42
CA GLN A 301 -11.12 -11.76 -5.18
C GLN A 301 -9.96 -10.81 -5.41
N GLY A 302 -10.05 -9.56 -4.93
CA GLY A 302 -9.04 -8.53 -5.08
C GLY A 302 -7.79 -8.77 -4.23
N LEU A 303 -7.23 -7.69 -3.65
CA LEU A 303 -6.12 -7.80 -2.72
C LEU A 303 -6.62 -8.05 -1.30
N PRO A 304 -6.09 -9.08 -0.62
CA PRO A 304 -6.43 -9.33 0.77
C PRO A 304 -5.97 -8.19 1.69
N GLN A 305 -6.82 -7.75 2.61
CA GLN A 305 -6.45 -6.76 3.62
C GLN A 305 -5.62 -7.39 4.75
N GLY A 306 -4.61 -6.68 5.23
CA GLY A 306 -3.77 -7.11 6.35
C GLY A 306 -2.45 -7.77 5.96
N LEU A 307 -2.22 -8.10 4.69
CA LEU A 307 -0.92 -8.63 4.24
C LEU A 307 0.11 -7.52 4.10
N VAL A 308 1.38 -7.87 4.32
CA VAL A 308 2.50 -6.91 4.27
C VAL A 308 2.59 -6.20 2.92
N ALA A 309 2.50 -6.94 1.82
CA ALA A 309 2.64 -6.38 0.47
C ALA A 309 1.37 -5.69 -0.06
N SER A 310 0.19 -5.95 0.53
CA SER A 310 -1.09 -5.47 -0.03
C SER A 310 -1.17 -3.95 -0.15
N GLY A 311 -0.65 -3.21 0.84
CA GLY A 311 -0.63 -1.75 0.79
C GLY A 311 0.23 -1.17 -0.34
N PHE A 312 1.40 -1.77 -0.58
CA PHE A 312 2.28 -1.42 -1.69
C PHE A 312 1.64 -1.73 -3.05
N LEU A 313 1.07 -2.92 -3.20
CA LEU A 313 0.40 -3.35 -4.43
C LEU A 313 -0.82 -2.47 -4.74
N ALA A 314 -1.60 -2.11 -3.72
CA ALA A 314 -2.73 -1.20 -3.85
C ALA A 314 -2.29 0.20 -4.32
N ASN A 315 -1.15 0.71 -3.82
CA ASN A 315 -0.57 1.96 -4.30
C ASN A 315 -0.13 1.87 -5.77
N ALA A 316 0.56 0.80 -6.13
CA ALA A 316 1.00 0.58 -7.51
C ALA A 316 -0.21 0.52 -8.48
N TYR A 317 -1.31 -0.07 -8.04
CA TYR A 317 -2.55 -0.14 -8.82
C TYR A 317 -3.10 1.24 -9.18
N LEU A 318 -3.00 2.23 -8.33
CA LEU A 318 -3.57 3.57 -8.53
C LEU A 318 -2.61 4.59 -9.18
N VAL A 319 -1.34 4.27 -9.45
CA VAL A 319 -0.36 5.24 -9.99
C VAL A 319 -0.84 5.89 -11.30
N ASP A 320 -1.37 5.10 -12.23
CA ASP A 320 -1.87 5.65 -13.51
C ASP A 320 -3.14 6.50 -13.30
N PHE A 321 -3.98 6.13 -12.34
CA PHE A 321 -5.15 6.91 -11.93
C PHE A 321 -4.75 8.25 -11.31
N ASP A 322 -3.76 8.24 -10.40
CA ASP A 322 -3.20 9.45 -9.80
C ASP A 322 -2.70 10.44 -10.87
N LYS A 323 -1.94 9.94 -11.85
CA LYS A 323 -1.43 10.75 -12.96
C LYS A 323 -2.56 11.32 -13.82
N LYS A 324 -3.61 10.54 -14.05
CA LYS A 324 -4.76 10.96 -14.86
C LYS A 324 -5.56 12.08 -14.20
N ILE A 325 -5.83 11.96 -12.89
CA ILE A 325 -6.49 13.04 -12.12
C ILE A 325 -5.55 14.24 -11.99
N GLY A 326 -4.27 14.01 -11.68
CA GLY A 326 -3.28 15.07 -11.60
C GLY A 326 -3.20 15.92 -12.87
N GLY A 327 -3.38 15.29 -14.04
CA GLY A 327 -3.46 15.98 -15.32
C GLY A 327 -4.73 16.85 -15.52
N GLN A 328 -5.71 16.77 -14.60
CA GLN A 328 -6.90 17.64 -14.59
C GLN A 328 -6.74 18.85 -13.66
N ILE A 329 -5.68 18.93 -12.89
CA ILE A 329 -5.43 20.09 -12.00
C ILE A 329 -5.28 21.35 -12.83
N GLY A 330 -5.94 22.43 -12.39
CA GLY A 330 -6.04 23.71 -13.08
C GLY A 330 -7.10 23.75 -14.20
N LYS A 331 -7.88 22.68 -14.37
CA LYS A 331 -8.94 22.59 -15.39
C LYS A 331 -10.32 22.50 -14.77
N ALA A 332 -11.31 22.99 -15.49
CA ALA A 332 -12.70 22.78 -15.18
C ALA A 332 -13.07 21.30 -15.28
N ILE A 333 -13.99 20.86 -14.43
CA ILE A 333 -14.53 19.50 -14.50
C ILE A 333 -15.40 19.38 -15.74
N PRO A 334 -15.21 18.32 -16.56
CA PRO A 334 -16.10 18.07 -17.70
C PRO A 334 -17.58 18.07 -17.27
N ASP A 335 -18.45 18.63 -18.08
CA ASP A 335 -19.88 18.78 -17.83
C ASP A 335 -20.25 19.79 -16.70
N SER A 336 -19.26 20.46 -16.08
CA SER A 336 -19.47 21.47 -15.02
C SER A 336 -18.37 22.54 -15.06
N PRO A 337 -18.39 23.45 -16.05
CA PRO A 337 -17.31 24.41 -16.28
C PRO A 337 -17.10 25.42 -15.13
N SER A 338 -18.10 25.61 -14.27
CA SER A 338 -18.02 26.45 -13.07
C SER A 338 -17.20 25.82 -11.94
N ILE A 339 -16.83 24.52 -12.05
CA ILE A 339 -16.07 23.82 -11.01
C ILE A 339 -14.66 23.54 -11.52
N VAL A 340 -13.64 24.11 -10.87
CA VAL A 340 -12.23 23.92 -11.23
C VAL A 340 -11.51 23.07 -10.18
N LEU A 341 -10.76 22.05 -10.62
CA LEU A 341 -9.90 21.23 -9.75
C LEU A 341 -8.57 21.95 -9.52
N HIS A 342 -8.23 22.27 -8.27
CA HIS A 342 -6.96 22.90 -7.92
C HIS A 342 -5.94 21.94 -7.31
N ASP A 343 -6.38 20.90 -6.63
CA ASP A 343 -5.49 19.88 -6.08
C ASP A 343 -6.20 18.54 -5.90
N TYR A 344 -5.38 17.49 -5.89
CA TYR A 344 -5.75 16.10 -5.65
C TYR A 344 -4.68 15.43 -4.79
N CYS A 345 -5.09 14.74 -3.77
CA CYS A 345 -4.21 13.80 -3.04
C CYS A 345 -5.02 12.65 -2.43
N ARG A 346 -4.34 11.55 -2.12
CA ARG A 346 -4.96 10.39 -1.47
C ARG A 346 -4.11 9.80 -0.35
N TYR A 347 -4.78 9.12 0.56
CA TYR A 347 -4.20 8.24 1.55
C TYR A 347 -4.86 6.87 1.41
N VAL A 348 -4.23 5.97 0.65
CA VAL A 348 -4.77 4.66 0.20
C VAL A 348 -6.06 4.87 -0.61
N ASP A 349 -7.23 4.62 -0.03
CA ASP A 349 -8.59 4.76 -0.55
C ASP A 349 -9.27 6.09 -0.19
N ASP A 350 -8.79 6.77 0.84
CA ASP A 350 -9.23 8.13 1.18
C ASP A 350 -8.69 9.15 0.18
N ILE A 351 -9.56 9.95 -0.42
CA ILE A 351 -9.23 10.95 -1.43
C ILE A 351 -9.66 12.33 -0.99
N ARG A 352 -8.85 13.32 -1.28
CA ARG A 352 -9.18 14.72 -1.05
C ARG A 352 -8.90 15.56 -2.30
N LEU A 353 -9.88 16.41 -2.63
CA LEU A 353 -9.79 17.38 -3.70
C LEU A 353 -9.86 18.79 -3.10
N ALA A 354 -9.13 19.74 -3.69
CA ALA A 354 -9.39 21.15 -3.52
C ALA A 354 -10.01 21.68 -4.82
N ILE A 355 -11.19 22.26 -4.75
CA ILE A 355 -11.93 22.78 -5.89
C ILE A 355 -12.40 24.21 -5.63
N SER A 356 -12.59 24.99 -6.71
CA SER A 356 -13.33 26.25 -6.66
C SER A 356 -14.63 26.15 -7.43
N ILE A 357 -15.56 27.03 -7.08
CA ILE A 357 -16.86 27.16 -7.74
C ILE A 357 -17.15 28.63 -7.96
N ASP A 358 -17.45 29.02 -9.20
CA ASP A 358 -17.76 30.37 -9.61
C ASP A 358 -19.27 30.65 -9.67
N ASP A 359 -20.11 29.60 -9.56
CA ASP A 359 -21.57 29.67 -9.58
C ASP A 359 -22.17 29.05 -8.32
N VAL A 360 -22.83 29.88 -7.51
CA VAL A 360 -23.51 29.45 -6.27
C VAL A 360 -24.58 28.40 -6.55
N GLY A 361 -25.23 28.43 -7.70
CA GLY A 361 -26.23 27.42 -8.10
C GLY A 361 -25.65 26.02 -8.28
N ALA A 362 -24.34 25.90 -8.54
CA ALA A 362 -23.66 24.61 -8.67
C ALA A 362 -23.38 23.94 -7.32
N ILE A 363 -23.53 24.64 -6.20
CA ILE A 363 -23.27 24.12 -4.85
C ILE A 363 -24.29 23.04 -4.47
N ASP A 364 -25.55 23.24 -4.81
CA ASP A 364 -26.64 22.34 -4.41
C ASP A 364 -26.46 20.91 -4.97
N ASN A 365 -25.85 20.80 -6.16
CA ASN A 365 -25.59 19.51 -6.83
C ASN A 365 -24.12 19.10 -6.81
N LEU A 366 -23.27 19.77 -6.04
CA LEU A 366 -21.83 19.55 -6.04
C LEU A 366 -21.43 18.12 -5.76
N SER A 367 -22.03 17.51 -4.74
CA SER A 367 -21.70 16.14 -4.32
C SER A 367 -22.02 15.12 -5.43
N GLU A 368 -23.17 15.27 -6.09
CA GLU A 368 -23.57 14.40 -7.19
C GLU A 368 -22.65 14.60 -8.42
N THR A 369 -22.38 15.85 -8.80
CA THR A 369 -21.50 16.21 -9.92
C THR A 369 -20.10 15.61 -9.74
N ILE A 370 -19.50 15.79 -8.57
CA ILE A 370 -18.19 15.24 -8.27
C ILE A 370 -18.21 13.71 -8.30
N ASN A 371 -19.21 13.07 -7.71
CA ASN A 371 -19.33 11.61 -7.72
C ASN A 371 -19.47 11.05 -9.13
N VAL A 372 -20.31 11.66 -9.98
CA VAL A 372 -20.48 11.24 -11.39
C VAL A 372 -19.18 11.39 -12.16
N TRP A 373 -18.53 12.54 -12.05
CA TRP A 373 -17.25 12.78 -12.72
C TRP A 373 -16.17 11.78 -12.29
N PHE A 374 -16.02 11.60 -10.99
CA PHE A 374 -15.00 10.73 -10.41
C PHE A 374 -15.24 9.26 -10.78
N SER A 375 -16.49 8.81 -10.73
CA SER A 375 -16.89 7.47 -11.15
C SER A 375 -16.61 7.22 -12.63
N LYS A 376 -16.86 8.19 -13.51
CA LYS A 376 -16.51 8.11 -14.95
C LYS A 376 -14.99 7.95 -15.15
N LEU A 377 -14.16 8.58 -14.29
CA LEU A 377 -12.70 8.43 -14.34
C LEU A 377 -12.24 7.05 -13.87
N LEU A 378 -12.86 6.52 -12.82
CA LEU A 378 -12.57 5.18 -12.28
C LEU A 378 -12.94 4.07 -13.29
N LEU A 379 -14.13 4.15 -13.90
CA LEU A 379 -14.58 3.15 -14.88
C LEU A 379 -13.67 3.04 -16.12
N LYS A 380 -12.96 4.09 -16.45
CA LYS A 380 -11.98 4.13 -17.56
C LYS A 380 -10.60 3.63 -17.15
N HIS A 381 -10.41 3.32 -15.88
CA HIS A 381 -9.15 2.88 -15.27
C HIS A 381 -9.16 1.40 -15.00
#